data_88a04d3f9afb1527cf0ea98e43b65095
#
_entry.id   88a04d3f9afb1527cf0ea98e43b65095
#
_cell.length_a   1.000
_cell.length_b   1.000
_cell.length_c   1.000
_cell.angle_alpha   90.00
_cell.angle_beta   90.00
_cell.angle_gamma   90.00
#
_symmetry.space_group_name_H-M   'P 1'
#
loop_
_entity.id
_entity.type
_entity.pdbx_description
1 polymer ?
#
loop_
_entity_poly.entity_id
_entity_poly.type
_entity_poly.pdbx_seq_one_letter_code
_entity_poly.pdbx_strand_id
1 'polypeptide(L)'
;MLKKLLTILLLCALPLTGAMGEIVSLSADGAPGLRYDYDRYATENGYEDPSISVTIYNGQMEETKYIYALVKIAQPNQLRTALAYKVNSSRTYKPALIAERNNAVLAVNGDFCNFDTKGYLVRQGVFYYNRAYKTMDVLIIDQNGDFHVMTEPTVGAVEDWQRDHPDLQVVNSFDFGPAIIVDGERAHEDLNSAGNASVARGHLRFARTVLCQLEGELTYLALCCQGDQDGHNLGFTYEELYTCIRAIEHEQGITVRVAYNLDGGYSSAMVLHNEKINWPENGVNREVSDIVYFASAWQKE
;
A
#
# COMPACT_ATOMS: atom_id res chain seq x y z
N MET A 1 -67.30 31.12 -20.50
CA MET A 1 -66.96 30.22 -19.37
C MET A 1 -66.08 29.11 -19.89
N LEU A 2 -64.79 29.24 -19.73
CA LEU A 2 -63.74 28.29 -20.24
C LEU A 2 -63.28 27.40 -19.08
N LYS A 3 -63.67 26.15 -19.10
CA LYS A 3 -63.23 25.15 -18.12
C LYS A 3 -61.75 24.75 -18.46
N LYS A 4 -60.79 25.10 -17.60
CA LYS A 4 -59.43 24.62 -17.67
C LYS A 4 -59.37 23.19 -17.13
N LEU A 5 -59.07 22.23 -18.00
CA LEU A 5 -58.71 20.86 -17.62
C LEU A 5 -57.29 20.87 -17.04
N LEU A 6 -57.15 20.52 -15.78
CA LEU A 6 -55.85 20.34 -15.10
C LEU A 6 -55.43 18.89 -15.30
N THR A 7 -54.49 18.64 -16.20
CA THR A 7 -53.88 17.30 -16.38
C THR A 7 -52.84 17.11 -15.31
N ILE A 8 -53.13 16.28 -14.32
CA ILE A 8 -52.13 15.85 -13.30
C ILE A 8 -51.27 14.78 -13.94
N LEU A 9 -50.01 15.15 -14.23
CA LEU A 9 -48.98 14.19 -14.64
C LEU A 9 -48.52 13.44 -13.38
N LEU A 10 -48.99 12.18 -13.25
CA LEU A 10 -48.51 11.26 -12.21
C LEU A 10 -47.10 10.78 -12.61
N LEU A 11 -46.06 11.41 -12.08
CA LEU A 11 -44.69 10.89 -12.20
C LEU A 11 -44.63 9.60 -11.36
N CYS A 12 -44.72 8.45 -12.01
CA CYS A 12 -44.35 7.19 -11.39
C CYS A 12 -42.82 7.23 -11.13
N ALA A 13 -42.42 7.53 -9.91
CA ALA A 13 -41.09 7.26 -9.43
C ALA A 13 -40.93 5.72 -9.42
N LEU A 14 -40.22 5.19 -10.44
CA LEU A 14 -39.71 3.83 -10.39
C LEU A 14 -38.76 3.76 -9.19
N PRO A 15 -38.93 2.81 -8.26
CA PRO A 15 -37.94 2.61 -7.24
C PRO A 15 -36.62 2.21 -7.95
N LEU A 16 -35.57 3.00 -7.81
CA LEU A 16 -34.23 2.52 -8.05
C LEU A 16 -34.00 1.38 -7.04
N THR A 17 -34.20 0.15 -7.46
CA THR A 17 -33.70 -1.01 -6.75
C THR A 17 -32.17 -1.00 -6.94
N GLY A 18 -31.51 -0.11 -6.23
CA GLY A 18 -30.07 -0.19 -6.00
C GLY A 18 -29.84 -1.56 -5.37
N ALA A 19 -28.83 -2.30 -5.85
CA ALA A 19 -28.43 -3.55 -5.21
C ALA A 19 -28.19 -3.24 -3.74
N MET A 20 -29.01 -3.80 -2.86
CA MET A 20 -28.80 -3.71 -1.43
C MET A 20 -27.53 -4.49 -1.12
N GLY A 21 -26.69 -3.94 -0.31
CA GLY A 21 -25.44 -4.51 0.15
C GLY A 21 -24.96 -3.70 1.35
N GLU A 22 -23.99 -4.21 2.06
CA GLU A 22 -23.45 -3.58 3.25
C GLU A 22 -21.92 -3.61 3.28
N ILE A 23 -21.32 -2.66 4.00
CA ILE A 23 -19.89 -2.68 4.31
C ILE A 23 -19.72 -3.55 5.55
N VAL A 24 -19.04 -4.68 5.40
CA VAL A 24 -18.81 -5.64 6.49
C VAL A 24 -17.37 -5.54 7.01
N SER A 25 -17.18 -5.87 8.28
CA SER A 25 -15.86 -5.96 8.86
C SER A 25 -15.13 -7.21 8.34
N LEU A 26 -13.96 -7.03 7.78
CA LEU A 26 -13.13 -8.15 7.35
C LEU A 26 -12.48 -8.83 8.56
N SER A 27 -12.33 -10.16 8.49
CA SER A 27 -11.66 -10.92 9.54
C SER A 27 -10.19 -10.51 9.70
N ALA A 28 -9.72 -10.37 10.93
CA ALA A 28 -8.34 -10.01 11.26
C ALA A 28 -7.37 -11.21 11.29
N ASP A 29 -7.84 -12.43 11.02
CA ASP A 29 -7.09 -13.69 11.17
C ASP A 29 -6.22 -14.06 9.96
N GLY A 30 -6.00 -13.13 9.03
CA GLY A 30 -5.24 -13.38 7.80
C GLY A 30 -6.05 -14.09 6.71
N ALA A 31 -7.36 -14.27 6.89
CA ALA A 31 -8.23 -14.75 5.83
C ALA A 31 -8.20 -13.81 4.62
N PRO A 32 -8.42 -14.30 3.39
CA PRO A 32 -8.56 -13.45 2.22
C PRO A 32 -9.65 -12.38 2.38
N GLY A 33 -9.49 -11.27 1.66
CA GLY A 33 -10.55 -10.28 1.50
C GLY A 33 -11.82 -10.88 0.86
N LEU A 34 -12.90 -10.13 0.86
CA LEU A 34 -14.12 -10.56 0.18
C LEU A 34 -13.87 -10.66 -1.34
N ARG A 35 -14.60 -11.57 -1.98
CA ARG A 35 -14.68 -11.55 -3.44
C ARG A 35 -15.43 -10.31 -3.87
N TYR A 36 -14.91 -9.60 -4.84
CA TYR A 36 -15.46 -8.37 -5.35
C TYR A 36 -15.84 -8.50 -6.85
N ASP A 37 -16.76 -7.68 -7.30
CA ASP A 37 -17.27 -7.68 -8.68
C ASP A 37 -16.53 -6.59 -9.47
N TYR A 38 -15.37 -6.95 -10.03
CA TYR A 38 -14.52 -5.99 -10.73
C TYR A 38 -15.24 -5.38 -11.93
N ASP A 39 -15.88 -6.19 -12.75
CA ASP A 39 -16.55 -5.72 -13.99
C ASP A 39 -17.63 -4.69 -13.72
N ARG A 40 -18.29 -4.80 -12.56
CA ARG A 40 -19.33 -3.86 -12.15
C ARG A 40 -18.77 -2.54 -11.63
N TYR A 41 -17.64 -2.58 -10.95
CA TYR A 41 -17.09 -1.46 -10.19
C TYR A 41 -15.76 -0.94 -10.76
N ALA A 42 -15.29 -1.49 -11.89
CA ALA A 42 -14.16 -0.94 -12.62
C ALA A 42 -14.47 0.48 -13.10
N THR A 43 -13.51 1.38 -12.93
CA THR A 43 -13.54 2.73 -13.47
C THR A 43 -12.55 2.84 -14.64
N GLU A 44 -12.51 3.98 -15.34
CA GLU A 44 -11.53 4.22 -16.41
C GLU A 44 -10.10 4.02 -15.92
N ASN A 45 -9.80 4.43 -14.68
CA ASN A 45 -8.45 4.43 -14.12
C ASN A 45 -8.36 3.70 -12.78
N GLY A 46 -9.15 2.66 -12.55
CA GLY A 46 -9.08 1.94 -11.28
C GLY A 46 -10.35 1.17 -10.91
N TYR A 47 -10.75 1.30 -9.66
CA TYR A 47 -11.88 0.55 -9.08
C TYR A 47 -12.58 1.39 -8.00
N GLU A 48 -13.92 1.36 -7.96
CA GLU A 48 -14.69 2.06 -6.93
C GLU A 48 -15.96 1.29 -6.57
N ASP A 49 -16.05 0.79 -5.33
CA ASP A 49 -17.26 0.28 -4.72
C ASP A 49 -17.59 1.07 -3.44
N PRO A 50 -18.74 0.85 -2.78
CA PRO A 50 -19.09 1.62 -1.58
C PRO A 50 -18.10 1.56 -0.43
N SER A 51 -17.16 0.60 -0.42
CA SER A 51 -16.18 0.40 0.66
C SER A 51 -14.75 0.82 0.31
N ILE A 52 -14.41 0.96 -0.97
CA ILE A 52 -13.07 1.27 -1.42
C ILE A 52 -13.08 2.05 -2.73
N SER A 53 -12.22 3.06 -2.83
CA SER A 53 -11.90 3.74 -4.08
C SER A 53 -10.41 3.63 -4.35
N VAL A 54 -10.05 3.23 -5.57
CA VAL A 54 -8.68 3.14 -6.08
C VAL A 54 -8.61 3.89 -7.40
N THR A 55 -7.74 4.90 -7.48
CA THR A 55 -7.49 5.64 -8.72
C THR A 55 -6.01 5.56 -9.08
N ILE A 56 -5.70 5.12 -10.28
CA ILE A 56 -4.34 4.93 -10.79
C ILE A 56 -3.92 6.13 -11.64
N TYR A 57 -2.71 6.60 -11.41
CA TYR A 57 -2.08 7.67 -12.15
C TYR A 57 -0.71 7.23 -12.68
N ASN A 58 -0.30 7.79 -13.78
CA ASN A 58 1.01 7.60 -14.37
C ASN A 58 1.72 8.94 -14.46
N GLY A 59 3.01 8.96 -14.14
CA GLY A 59 3.84 10.14 -14.21
C GLY A 59 5.24 9.81 -14.73
N GLN A 60 6.00 10.87 -14.97
CA GLN A 60 7.39 10.79 -15.36
C GLN A 60 8.16 11.95 -14.73
N MET A 61 9.31 11.64 -14.17
CA MET A 61 10.27 12.62 -13.66
C MET A 61 11.62 12.32 -14.30
N GLU A 62 12.17 13.26 -15.05
CA GLU A 62 13.29 13.04 -15.95
C GLU A 62 13.02 11.84 -16.90
N GLU A 63 13.93 10.84 -16.93
CA GLU A 63 13.79 9.63 -17.76
C GLU A 63 12.99 8.51 -17.06
N THR A 64 12.70 8.66 -15.76
CA THR A 64 12.05 7.62 -14.95
C THR A 64 10.55 7.78 -14.95
N LYS A 65 9.84 6.77 -15.45
CA LYS A 65 8.38 6.67 -15.33
C LYS A 65 8.00 6.11 -13.97
N TYR A 66 6.88 6.58 -13.43
CA TYR A 66 6.30 6.05 -12.21
C TYR A 66 4.79 5.90 -12.33
N ILE A 67 4.23 5.03 -11.52
CA ILE A 67 2.80 4.79 -11.37
C ILE A 67 2.45 4.89 -9.89
N TYR A 68 1.35 5.53 -9.58
CA TYR A 68 0.85 5.56 -8.22
C TYR A 68 -0.66 5.37 -8.17
N ALA A 69 -1.11 4.86 -7.04
CA ALA A 69 -2.52 4.67 -6.71
C ALA A 69 -2.89 5.54 -5.52
N LEU A 70 -3.95 6.33 -5.64
CA LEU A 70 -4.64 6.91 -4.50
C LEU A 70 -5.73 5.94 -4.05
N VAL A 71 -5.74 5.63 -2.75
CA VAL A 71 -6.66 4.65 -2.17
C VAL A 71 -7.40 5.28 -0.99
N LYS A 72 -8.71 5.11 -0.96
CA LYS A 72 -9.54 5.43 0.20
C LYS A 72 -10.35 4.19 0.56
N ILE A 73 -10.35 3.82 1.84
CA ILE A 73 -11.08 2.66 2.36
C ILE A 73 -12.07 3.10 3.44
N ALA A 74 -13.12 2.32 3.64
CA ALA A 74 -14.15 2.61 4.64
C ALA A 74 -13.80 2.10 6.03
N GLN A 75 -12.95 1.07 6.11
CA GLN A 75 -12.57 0.42 7.37
C GLN A 75 -11.07 0.08 7.38
N PRO A 76 -10.36 0.23 8.51
CA PRO A 76 -8.91 0.03 8.58
C PRO A 76 -8.47 -1.39 8.22
N ASN A 77 -9.29 -2.41 8.49
CA ASN A 77 -8.99 -3.81 8.19
C ASN A 77 -9.06 -4.17 6.69
N GLN A 78 -9.34 -3.21 5.81
CA GLN A 78 -9.20 -3.36 4.36
C GLN A 78 -7.74 -3.17 3.89
N LEU A 79 -6.88 -2.50 4.69
CA LEU A 79 -5.43 -2.49 4.48
C LEU A 79 -4.81 -3.73 5.13
N ARG A 80 -4.31 -4.64 4.32
CA ARG A 80 -3.96 -6.00 4.69
C ARG A 80 -2.59 -6.41 4.18
N THR A 81 -2.07 -7.51 4.71
CA THR A 81 -0.88 -8.19 4.18
C THR A 81 -1.17 -9.65 3.90
N ALA A 82 -0.45 -10.23 2.96
CA ALA A 82 -0.51 -11.66 2.68
C ALA A 82 0.88 -12.22 2.39
N LEU A 83 1.22 -13.32 3.05
CA LEU A 83 2.44 -14.07 2.78
C LEU A 83 2.28 -14.95 1.54
N ALA A 84 3.33 -15.09 0.74
CA ALA A 84 3.37 -16.04 -0.38
C ALA A 84 3.12 -17.48 0.10
N TYR A 85 3.70 -17.84 1.24
CA TYR A 85 3.49 -19.14 1.87
C TYR A 85 3.47 -19.00 3.39
N LYS A 86 4.57 -19.25 4.08
CA LYS A 86 4.73 -19.09 5.53
C LYS A 86 6.07 -18.44 5.83
N VAL A 87 6.18 -17.78 6.96
CA VAL A 87 7.44 -17.22 7.43
C VAL A 87 8.50 -18.31 7.59
N ASN A 88 9.76 -17.96 7.34
CA ASN A 88 10.91 -18.90 7.27
C ASN A 88 10.82 -19.95 6.15
N SER A 89 10.07 -19.67 5.09
CA SER A 89 10.02 -20.50 3.88
C SER A 89 10.73 -19.78 2.72
N SER A 90 11.51 -20.52 1.94
CA SER A 90 12.08 -20.01 0.69
C SER A 90 11.06 -19.95 -0.48
N ARG A 91 9.82 -20.35 -0.25
CA ARG A 91 8.78 -20.30 -1.28
C ARG A 91 8.31 -18.87 -1.49
N THR A 92 8.34 -18.46 -2.73
CA THR A 92 7.87 -17.16 -3.22
C THR A 92 6.85 -17.38 -4.33
N TYR A 93 6.05 -16.38 -4.60
CA TYR A 93 5.11 -16.38 -5.72
C TYR A 93 5.08 -15.02 -6.40
N LYS A 94 4.58 -14.98 -7.64
CA LYS A 94 4.32 -13.73 -8.33
C LYS A 94 3.34 -12.87 -7.52
N PRO A 95 3.57 -11.56 -7.39
CA PRO A 95 2.66 -10.66 -6.65
C PRO A 95 1.21 -10.81 -7.10
N ALA A 96 0.96 -10.91 -8.40
CA ALA A 96 -0.38 -11.10 -8.96
C ALA A 96 -1.07 -12.39 -8.45
N LEU A 97 -0.33 -13.49 -8.32
CA LEU A 97 -0.87 -14.75 -7.79
C LEU A 97 -1.21 -14.67 -6.30
N ILE A 98 -0.38 -13.94 -5.52
CA ILE A 98 -0.68 -13.71 -4.09
C ILE A 98 -1.92 -12.82 -3.97
N ALA A 99 -2.01 -11.75 -4.79
CA ALA A 99 -3.15 -10.83 -4.84
C ALA A 99 -4.46 -11.57 -5.20
N GLU A 100 -4.45 -12.40 -6.23
CA GLU A 100 -5.59 -13.23 -6.65
C GLU A 100 -6.10 -14.12 -5.51
N ARG A 101 -5.19 -14.84 -4.83
CA ARG A 101 -5.55 -15.74 -3.73
C ARG A 101 -6.13 -15.03 -2.51
N ASN A 102 -5.89 -13.73 -2.40
CA ASN A 102 -6.34 -12.91 -1.29
C ASN A 102 -7.46 -11.92 -1.66
N ASN A 103 -8.01 -12.03 -2.87
CA ASN A 103 -9.05 -11.13 -3.38
C ASN A 103 -8.66 -9.65 -3.26
N ALA A 104 -7.40 -9.34 -3.56
CA ALA A 104 -6.88 -7.98 -3.49
C ALA A 104 -7.45 -7.13 -4.63
N VAL A 105 -8.01 -5.96 -4.32
CA VAL A 105 -8.37 -4.95 -5.33
C VAL A 105 -7.11 -4.31 -5.88
N LEU A 106 -6.24 -3.81 -4.98
CA LEU A 106 -4.91 -3.29 -5.28
C LEU A 106 -3.91 -3.95 -4.36
N ALA A 107 -2.72 -4.27 -4.86
CA ALA A 107 -1.61 -4.75 -4.05
C ALA A 107 -0.27 -4.17 -4.53
N VAL A 108 0.67 -4.07 -3.59
CA VAL A 108 2.10 -3.86 -3.86
C VAL A 108 2.92 -4.95 -3.16
N ASN A 109 4.17 -5.17 -3.61
CA ASN A 109 5.06 -6.08 -2.89
C ASN A 109 5.32 -5.61 -1.45
N GLY A 110 5.64 -6.54 -0.56
CA GLY A 110 6.04 -6.26 0.82
C GLY A 110 7.54 -5.98 0.97
N ASP A 111 8.11 -6.43 2.09
CA ASP A 111 9.44 -6.04 2.57
C ASP A 111 10.49 -7.16 2.60
N PHE A 112 10.35 -8.22 1.86
CA PHE A 112 11.37 -9.28 1.81
C PHE A 112 11.47 -10.14 3.09
N CYS A 113 10.42 -10.24 3.86
CA CYS A 113 10.36 -10.79 5.21
C CYS A 113 10.85 -12.25 5.37
N ASN A 114 10.94 -13.05 4.30
CA ASN A 114 11.40 -14.44 4.36
C ASN A 114 12.92 -14.61 4.16
N PHE A 115 13.60 -13.59 3.70
CA PHE A 115 15.02 -13.63 3.35
C PHE A 115 15.89 -12.87 4.36
N ASP A 116 15.36 -11.81 4.95
CA ASP A 116 15.98 -11.18 6.11
C ASP A 116 15.20 -11.57 7.38
N THR A 117 15.86 -12.28 8.28
CA THR A 117 15.28 -12.74 9.54
C THR A 117 15.58 -11.78 10.68
N LYS A 118 15.83 -10.51 10.38
CA LYS A 118 16.07 -9.45 11.35
C LYS A 118 14.85 -8.56 11.43
N GLY A 119 14.79 -7.73 12.49
CA GLY A 119 13.74 -6.77 12.71
C GLY A 119 12.51 -7.34 13.43
N TYR A 120 11.40 -6.68 13.27
CA TYR A 120 10.14 -6.96 13.96
C TYR A 120 9.06 -7.34 12.94
N LEU A 121 8.62 -8.59 12.96
CA LEU A 121 7.64 -9.09 11.99
C LEU A 121 6.29 -9.40 12.63
N VAL A 122 5.31 -8.61 12.25
CA VAL A 122 3.87 -8.84 12.46
C VAL A 122 3.16 -8.78 11.12
N ARG A 123 2.28 -9.74 10.82
CA ARG A 123 1.38 -9.74 9.65
C ARG A 123 -0.02 -10.11 10.09
N GLN A 124 -1.00 -9.26 9.81
CA GLN A 124 -2.42 -9.42 10.19
C GLN A 124 -2.59 -9.78 11.67
N GLY A 125 -1.92 -9.04 12.57
CA GLY A 125 -1.95 -9.25 14.01
C GLY A 125 -1.22 -10.49 14.52
N VAL A 126 -0.66 -11.31 13.62
CA VAL A 126 0.15 -12.48 14.03
C VAL A 126 1.60 -12.07 14.18
N PHE A 127 2.12 -12.17 15.39
CA PHE A 127 3.53 -11.95 15.69
C PHE A 127 4.37 -13.17 15.29
N TYR A 128 5.47 -12.95 14.59
CA TYR A 128 6.38 -14.00 14.13
C TYR A 128 7.74 -13.95 14.80
N TYR A 129 8.37 -12.78 14.87
CA TYR A 129 9.66 -12.62 15.54
C TYR A 129 9.98 -11.15 15.84
N ASN A 130 10.87 -10.98 16.84
CA ASN A 130 11.60 -9.74 17.12
C ASN A 130 13.08 -10.07 17.20
N ARG A 131 13.89 -9.50 16.35
CA ARG A 131 15.33 -9.74 16.24
C ARG A 131 16.05 -8.42 16.07
N ALA A 132 17.37 -8.42 16.34
CA ALA A 132 18.17 -7.20 16.28
C ALA A 132 17.99 -6.47 14.93
N TYR A 133 17.64 -5.21 14.98
CA TYR A 133 17.59 -4.32 13.84
C TYR A 133 19.02 -3.94 13.41
N LYS A 134 19.23 -3.80 12.11
CA LYS A 134 20.43 -3.21 11.58
C LYS A 134 20.08 -1.87 10.96
N THR A 135 20.12 -0.80 11.71
CA THR A 135 19.97 0.56 11.17
C THR A 135 18.86 0.68 10.11
N MET A 136 17.72 -0.01 10.32
CA MET A 136 16.56 0.05 9.46
C MET A 136 15.43 0.69 10.23
N ASP A 137 14.75 1.63 9.60
CA ASP A 137 13.53 2.18 10.17
C ASP A 137 12.46 1.08 10.22
N VAL A 138 11.58 1.15 11.21
CA VAL A 138 10.45 0.24 11.33
C VAL A 138 9.16 1.02 11.14
N LEU A 139 8.33 0.57 10.22
CA LEU A 139 6.95 0.98 10.09
C LEU A 139 6.06 0.02 10.85
N ILE A 140 5.19 0.56 11.71
CA ILE A 140 4.08 -0.14 12.33
C ILE A 140 2.78 0.39 11.74
N ILE A 141 1.84 -0.50 11.44
CA ILE A 141 0.46 -0.17 11.12
C ILE A 141 -0.41 -0.74 12.23
N ASP A 142 -1.16 0.13 12.92
CA ASP A 142 -2.04 -0.26 14.01
C ASP A 142 -3.43 -0.72 13.54
N GLN A 143 -4.30 -1.08 14.48
CA GLN A 143 -5.67 -1.53 14.20
C GLN A 143 -6.59 -0.46 13.62
N ASN A 144 -6.20 0.81 13.69
CA ASN A 144 -6.93 1.93 13.09
C ASN A 144 -6.47 2.21 11.65
N GLY A 145 -5.42 1.50 11.17
CA GLY A 145 -4.80 1.74 9.88
C GLY A 145 -3.78 2.87 9.90
N ASP A 146 -3.42 3.37 11.09
CA ASP A 146 -2.46 4.45 11.26
C ASP A 146 -1.02 3.94 11.19
N PHE A 147 -0.16 4.75 10.57
CA PHE A 147 1.26 4.48 10.39
C PHE A 147 2.09 5.16 11.46
N HIS A 148 2.94 4.38 12.12
CA HIS A 148 3.89 4.84 13.12
C HIS A 148 5.28 4.40 12.68
N VAL A 149 6.22 5.33 12.63
CA VAL A 149 7.59 5.06 12.19
C VAL A 149 8.55 5.26 13.35
N MET A 150 9.45 4.29 13.49
CA MET A 150 10.61 4.40 14.37
C MET A 150 11.85 4.48 13.48
N THR A 151 12.49 5.65 13.49
CA THR A 151 13.76 5.84 12.77
C THR A 151 14.91 5.29 13.60
N GLU A 152 15.79 4.50 12.97
CA GLU A 152 16.96 3.90 13.61
C GLU A 152 16.68 3.24 14.97
N PRO A 153 15.67 2.37 15.09
CA PRO A 153 15.23 1.85 16.37
C PRO A 153 16.28 0.97 17.05
N THR A 154 16.31 1.01 18.37
CA THR A 154 17.05 0.03 19.19
C THR A 154 16.25 -1.28 19.29
N VAL A 155 16.93 -2.37 19.67
CA VAL A 155 16.22 -3.63 20.01
C VAL A 155 15.23 -3.37 21.15
N GLY A 156 13.99 -3.78 20.97
CA GLY A 156 12.92 -3.55 21.94
C GLY A 156 12.12 -2.27 21.74
N ALA A 157 12.48 -1.42 20.75
CA ALA A 157 11.76 -0.16 20.52
C ALA A 157 10.26 -0.34 20.22
N VAL A 158 9.89 -1.42 19.51
CA VAL A 158 8.47 -1.70 19.22
C VAL A 158 7.73 -2.12 20.48
N GLU A 159 8.34 -2.93 21.34
CA GLU A 159 7.75 -3.33 22.63
C GLU A 159 7.63 -2.15 23.58
N ASP A 160 8.62 -1.25 23.57
CA ASP A 160 8.56 0.00 24.35
C ASP A 160 7.42 0.89 23.84
N TRP A 161 7.31 1.07 22.53
CA TRP A 161 6.21 1.80 21.91
C TRP A 161 4.85 1.19 22.29
N GLN A 162 4.71 -0.13 22.20
CA GLN A 162 3.46 -0.83 22.50
C GLN A 162 3.07 -0.73 23.98
N ARG A 163 4.07 -0.72 24.90
CA ARG A 163 3.85 -0.47 26.33
C ARG A 163 3.37 0.95 26.60
N ASP A 164 3.91 1.92 25.85
CA ASP A 164 3.55 3.33 25.97
C ASP A 164 2.22 3.66 25.30
N HIS A 165 1.74 2.78 24.40
CA HIS A 165 0.46 2.88 23.69
C HIS A 165 -0.39 1.62 23.89
N PRO A 166 -0.86 1.34 25.14
CA PRO A 166 -1.50 0.06 25.49
C PRO A 166 -2.84 -0.17 24.78
N ASP A 167 -3.48 0.90 24.29
CA ASP A 167 -4.75 0.84 23.55
C ASP A 167 -4.56 0.59 22.03
N LEU A 168 -3.33 0.61 21.55
CA LEU A 168 -3.00 0.36 20.16
C LEU A 168 -2.44 -1.05 19.98
N GLN A 169 -2.87 -1.73 18.91
CA GLN A 169 -2.39 -3.05 18.53
C GLN A 169 -1.62 -2.98 17.21
N VAL A 170 -0.45 -3.55 17.16
CA VAL A 170 0.30 -3.72 15.92
C VAL A 170 -0.39 -4.78 15.05
N VAL A 171 -0.91 -4.38 13.91
CA VAL A 171 -1.53 -5.28 12.93
C VAL A 171 -0.52 -5.71 11.87
N ASN A 172 0.29 -4.79 11.39
CA ASN A 172 1.36 -5.08 10.44
C ASN A 172 2.63 -4.30 10.80
N SER A 173 3.79 -4.82 10.44
CA SER A 173 5.07 -4.12 10.59
C SER A 173 5.96 -4.36 9.39
N PHE A 174 6.81 -3.41 9.05
CA PHE A 174 7.77 -3.49 7.95
C PHE A 174 9.11 -2.94 8.42
N ASP A 175 10.19 -3.57 8.01
CA ASP A 175 11.54 -3.22 8.46
C ASP A 175 12.58 -3.15 7.32
N PHE A 176 12.12 -3.01 6.08
CA PHE A 176 12.99 -2.80 4.92
C PHE A 176 13.54 -1.37 4.91
N GLY A 177 12.68 -0.38 4.91
CA GLY A 177 13.01 1.04 4.96
C GLY A 177 13.87 1.60 3.81
N PRO A 178 14.37 2.79 3.99
CA PRO A 178 14.08 3.70 5.09
C PRO A 178 12.70 4.33 4.99
N ALA A 179 12.28 5.02 6.04
CA ALA A 179 11.24 6.01 5.95
C ALA A 179 11.72 7.20 5.11
N ILE A 180 10.83 7.74 4.29
CA ILE A 180 11.11 8.91 3.43
C ILE A 180 10.48 10.18 4.04
N ILE A 181 9.28 10.04 4.56
CA ILE A 181 8.52 11.10 5.24
C ILE A 181 7.96 10.54 6.54
N VAL A 182 8.08 11.30 7.64
CA VAL A 182 7.49 11.01 8.95
C VAL A 182 6.82 12.28 9.46
N ASP A 183 5.56 12.18 9.86
CA ASP A 183 4.73 13.30 10.34
C ASP A 183 4.75 14.52 9.40
N GLY A 184 4.73 14.27 8.09
CA GLY A 184 4.74 15.31 7.07
C GLY A 184 6.13 15.89 6.75
N GLU A 185 7.14 15.54 7.54
CA GLU A 185 8.49 16.05 7.39
C GLU A 185 9.44 14.99 6.81
N ARG A 186 10.56 15.45 6.27
CA ARG A 186 11.62 14.57 5.78
C ARG A 186 12.19 13.71 6.91
N ALA A 187 12.22 12.39 6.73
CA ALA A 187 12.56 11.46 7.80
C ALA A 187 14.05 11.50 8.23
N HIS A 188 14.96 11.76 7.29
CA HIS A 188 16.42 11.78 7.52
C HIS A 188 17.06 12.98 6.86
N GLU A 189 18.14 13.53 7.45
CA GLU A 189 18.89 14.66 6.89
C GLU A 189 19.50 14.28 5.52
N ASP A 190 20.06 13.08 5.40
CA ASP A 190 20.54 12.47 4.14
C ASP A 190 19.81 11.16 3.89
N LEU A 191 18.76 11.21 3.08
CA LEU A 191 17.96 10.04 2.72
C LEU A 191 18.79 8.97 1.98
N ASN A 192 19.72 9.37 1.14
CA ASN A 192 20.53 8.43 0.36
C ASN A 192 21.45 7.58 1.24
N SER A 193 21.83 8.07 2.40
CA SER A 193 22.64 7.35 3.40
C SER A 193 21.78 6.63 4.45
N ALA A 194 20.47 6.86 4.46
CA ALA A 194 19.56 6.22 5.41
C ALA A 194 19.37 4.72 5.13
N GLY A 195 19.09 3.97 6.18
CA GLY A 195 18.80 2.54 6.10
C GLY A 195 20.05 1.67 5.94
N ASN A 196 19.81 0.39 5.59
CA ASN A 196 20.89 -0.56 5.38
C ASN A 196 21.57 -0.35 4.02
N ALA A 197 22.71 0.30 3.98
CA ALA A 197 23.45 0.63 2.75
C ALA A 197 23.75 -0.59 1.84
N SER A 198 23.82 -1.81 2.39
CA SER A 198 24.06 -3.02 1.59
C SER A 198 22.83 -3.53 0.84
N VAL A 199 21.63 -3.18 1.31
CA VAL A 199 20.34 -3.63 0.73
C VAL A 199 19.60 -2.47 0.09
N ALA A 200 19.46 -1.37 0.80
CA ALA A 200 18.65 -0.22 0.38
C ALA A 200 19.27 0.60 -0.76
N ARG A 201 20.61 0.72 -0.79
CA ARG A 201 21.38 1.41 -1.85
C ARG A 201 20.74 2.74 -2.28
N GLY A 202 20.46 3.61 -1.30
CA GLY A 202 19.69 4.84 -1.50
C GLY A 202 20.28 5.82 -2.51
N HIS A 203 21.62 5.83 -2.67
CA HIS A 203 22.36 6.68 -3.60
C HIS A 203 22.32 6.19 -5.07
N LEU A 204 21.76 5.01 -5.33
CA LEU A 204 21.60 4.47 -6.69
C LEU A 204 20.14 4.57 -7.14
N ARG A 205 19.96 4.69 -8.44
CA ARG A 205 18.64 4.73 -9.09
C ARG A 205 18.13 3.30 -9.30
N PHE A 206 17.17 2.87 -8.50
CA PHE A 206 16.49 1.58 -8.66
C PHE A 206 14.99 1.77 -8.77
N ALA A 207 14.29 0.74 -9.25
CA ALA A 207 12.86 0.65 -9.04
C ALA A 207 12.57 0.67 -7.54
N ARG A 208 11.60 1.48 -7.13
CA ARG A 208 11.20 1.64 -5.73
C ARG A 208 9.72 1.33 -5.59
N THR A 209 9.35 0.84 -4.42
CA THR A 209 7.96 0.67 -4.00
C THR A 209 7.79 1.40 -2.68
N VAL A 210 6.81 2.29 -2.62
CA VAL A 210 6.53 3.09 -1.43
C VAL A 210 5.07 2.94 -1.05
N LEU A 211 4.83 2.81 0.24
CA LEU A 211 3.50 2.89 0.83
C LEU A 211 3.42 4.15 1.68
N CYS A 212 2.38 4.96 1.45
CA CYS A 212 2.17 6.21 2.18
C CYS A 212 0.82 6.19 2.88
N GLN A 213 0.77 6.84 4.05
CA GLN A 213 -0.47 7.30 4.65
C GLN A 213 -0.60 8.81 4.40
N LEU A 214 -1.76 9.23 3.95
CA LEU A 214 -2.08 10.63 3.71
C LEU A 214 -2.72 11.28 4.95
N GLU A 215 -2.75 12.61 4.99
CA GLU A 215 -3.67 13.31 5.87
C GLU A 215 -5.11 13.02 5.42
N GLY A 216 -5.97 12.77 6.39
CA GLY A 216 -7.34 12.34 6.14
C GLY A 216 -7.58 10.90 6.59
N GLU A 217 -8.84 10.59 6.85
CA GLU A 217 -9.22 9.30 7.40
C GLU A 217 -9.10 8.20 6.35
N LEU A 218 -8.31 7.16 6.67
CA LEU A 218 -8.15 5.93 5.89
C LEU A 218 -7.80 6.17 4.40
N THR A 219 -6.92 7.14 4.16
CA THR A 219 -6.42 7.49 2.82
C THR A 219 -4.94 7.17 2.68
N TYR A 220 -4.60 6.55 1.55
CA TYR A 220 -3.26 6.03 1.30
C TYR A 220 -2.80 6.32 -0.13
N LEU A 221 -1.49 6.26 -0.32
CA LEU A 221 -0.86 6.28 -1.64
C LEU A 221 0.12 5.11 -1.73
N ALA A 222 0.06 4.37 -2.82
CA ALA A 222 1.07 3.39 -3.19
C ALA A 222 1.78 3.86 -4.46
N LEU A 223 3.10 3.80 -4.49
CA LEU A 223 3.92 4.27 -5.62
C LEU A 223 4.93 3.21 -6.03
N CYS A 224 5.08 3.00 -7.35
CA CYS A 224 6.16 2.23 -7.95
C CYS A 224 6.82 3.03 -9.06
N CYS A 225 8.15 3.00 -9.18
CA CYS A 225 8.86 3.57 -10.32
C CYS A 225 9.59 2.50 -11.13
N GLN A 226 9.95 2.85 -12.39
CA GLN A 226 10.87 2.07 -13.19
C GLN A 226 12.25 1.97 -12.53
N GLY A 227 13.05 1.03 -12.97
CA GLY A 227 14.45 0.93 -12.61
C GLY A 227 15.22 0.07 -13.60
N ASP A 228 16.55 0.13 -13.51
CA ASP A 228 17.46 -0.75 -14.20
C ASP A 228 18.37 -1.49 -13.21
N GLN A 229 19.08 -2.51 -13.70
CA GLN A 229 19.88 -3.38 -12.83
C GLN A 229 21.11 -2.72 -12.24
N ASP A 230 21.70 -1.79 -12.95
CA ASP A 230 22.96 -1.14 -12.55
C ASP A 230 22.74 0.06 -11.62
N GLY A 231 21.48 0.54 -11.55
CA GLY A 231 21.09 1.65 -10.69
C GLY A 231 21.64 3.00 -11.14
N HIS A 232 21.97 3.17 -12.41
CA HIS A 232 22.60 4.39 -12.92
C HIS A 232 21.68 5.26 -13.77
N ASN A 233 20.81 4.66 -14.59
CA ASN A 233 20.05 5.41 -15.59
C ASN A 233 18.57 5.61 -15.20
N LEU A 234 17.88 4.52 -14.88
CA LEU A 234 16.45 4.55 -14.55
C LEU A 234 16.21 4.18 -13.09
N GLY A 235 15.21 4.81 -12.51
CA GLY A 235 14.82 4.63 -11.13
C GLY A 235 15.02 5.89 -10.32
N PHE A 236 14.83 5.78 -9.03
CA PHE A 236 15.02 6.88 -8.09
C PHE A 236 16.04 6.52 -7.02
N THR A 237 16.95 7.45 -6.73
CA THR A 237 17.58 7.57 -5.42
C THR A 237 16.51 7.91 -4.38
N TYR A 238 16.80 7.82 -3.09
CA TYR A 238 15.80 8.20 -2.08
C TYR A 238 15.53 9.71 -2.05
N GLU A 239 16.52 10.54 -2.43
CA GLU A 239 16.31 11.99 -2.60
C GLU A 239 15.36 12.31 -3.75
N GLU A 240 15.54 11.65 -4.89
CA GLU A 240 14.64 11.80 -6.04
C GLU A 240 13.24 11.25 -5.73
N LEU A 241 13.16 10.14 -4.97
CA LEU A 241 11.89 9.57 -4.51
C LEU A 241 11.12 10.56 -3.61
N TYR A 242 11.81 11.20 -2.65
CA TYR A 242 11.23 12.26 -1.84
C TYR A 242 10.72 13.42 -2.71
N THR A 243 11.53 13.86 -3.68
CA THR A 243 11.13 14.94 -4.60
C THR A 243 9.90 14.54 -5.43
N CYS A 244 9.85 13.29 -5.91
CA CYS A 244 8.70 12.75 -6.65
C CYS A 244 7.43 12.74 -5.80
N ILE A 245 7.50 12.30 -4.53
CA ILE A 245 6.35 12.30 -3.63
C ILE A 245 5.85 13.73 -3.38
N ARG A 246 6.75 14.69 -3.15
CA ARG A 246 6.38 16.11 -2.97
C ARG A 246 5.73 16.72 -4.23
N ALA A 247 6.17 16.30 -5.42
CA ALA A 247 5.54 16.71 -6.67
C ALA A 247 4.11 16.16 -6.81
N ILE A 248 3.90 14.89 -6.44
CA ILE A 248 2.56 14.26 -6.42
C ILE A 248 1.64 14.97 -5.42
N GLU A 249 2.12 15.31 -4.22
CA GLU A 249 1.34 16.07 -3.24
C GLU A 249 0.82 17.39 -3.82
N HIS A 250 1.72 18.12 -4.48
CA HIS A 250 1.36 19.40 -5.10
C HIS A 250 0.36 19.21 -6.26
N GLU A 251 0.57 18.22 -7.10
CA GLU A 251 -0.29 17.92 -8.26
C GLU A 251 -1.70 17.52 -7.82
N GLN A 252 -1.79 16.65 -6.80
CA GLN A 252 -3.06 16.09 -6.33
C GLN A 252 -3.74 16.91 -5.23
N GLY A 253 -3.05 17.92 -4.68
CA GLY A 253 -3.57 18.71 -3.54
C GLY A 253 -3.75 17.86 -2.28
N ILE A 254 -2.87 16.91 -2.04
CA ILE A 254 -2.86 16.00 -0.88
C ILE A 254 -1.66 16.30 0.02
N THR A 255 -1.68 15.78 1.23
CA THR A 255 -0.55 15.83 2.17
C THR A 255 -0.18 14.41 2.58
N VAL A 256 1.08 14.02 2.42
CA VAL A 256 1.63 12.74 2.87
C VAL A 256 2.09 12.89 4.32
N ARG A 257 1.46 12.16 5.23
CA ARG A 257 1.85 12.11 6.64
C ARG A 257 3.06 11.20 6.85
N VAL A 258 3.01 10.01 6.28
CA VAL A 258 4.09 9.03 6.33
C VAL A 258 4.33 8.45 4.94
N ALA A 259 5.59 8.35 4.52
CA ALA A 259 6.00 7.60 3.34
C ALA A 259 7.11 6.63 3.72
N TYR A 260 6.91 5.34 3.45
CA TYR A 260 7.82 4.27 3.81
C TYR A 260 8.20 3.41 2.60
N ASN A 261 9.52 3.24 2.37
CA ASN A 261 10.04 2.44 1.28
C ASN A 261 9.99 0.96 1.62
N LEU A 262 9.42 0.17 0.74
CA LEU A 262 9.38 -1.29 0.77
C LEU A 262 10.49 -1.88 -0.12
N ASP A 263 10.52 -3.22 -0.27
CA ASP A 263 11.48 -3.86 -1.20
C ASP A 263 11.28 -3.32 -2.62
N GLY A 264 12.38 -3.11 -3.31
CA GLY A 264 12.42 -2.49 -4.63
C GLY A 264 13.11 -3.36 -5.67
N GLY A 265 13.70 -2.71 -6.69
CA GLY A 265 14.38 -3.40 -7.77
C GLY A 265 13.46 -4.39 -8.49
N TYR A 266 13.92 -5.61 -8.67
CA TYR A 266 13.14 -6.68 -9.31
C TYR A 266 11.83 -7.04 -8.60
N SER A 267 11.72 -6.75 -7.29
CA SER A 267 10.53 -7.04 -6.50
C SER A 267 9.43 -6.01 -6.70
N SER A 268 9.76 -4.80 -7.18
CA SER A 268 8.79 -3.70 -7.32
C SER A 268 7.58 -4.13 -8.17
N ALA A 269 6.43 -4.12 -7.55
CA ALA A 269 5.18 -4.57 -8.16
C ALA A 269 3.99 -3.76 -7.65
N MET A 270 3.14 -3.33 -8.58
CA MET A 270 1.78 -2.88 -8.33
C MET A 270 0.84 -3.77 -9.11
N VAL A 271 -0.16 -4.29 -8.44
CA VAL A 271 -1.15 -5.24 -9.00
C VAL A 271 -2.53 -4.65 -8.82
N LEU A 272 -3.27 -4.50 -9.90
CA LEU A 272 -4.68 -4.15 -9.89
C LEU A 272 -5.45 -5.31 -10.51
N HIS A 273 -6.49 -5.80 -9.83
CA HIS A 273 -7.31 -6.90 -10.31
C HIS A 273 -6.51 -8.08 -10.87
N ASN A 274 -5.57 -8.59 -10.07
CA ASN A 274 -4.73 -9.75 -10.39
C ASN A 274 -3.73 -9.54 -11.54
N GLU A 275 -3.63 -8.34 -12.09
CA GLU A 275 -2.67 -7.98 -13.13
C GLU A 275 -1.60 -7.04 -12.61
N LYS A 276 -0.32 -7.34 -12.87
CA LYS A 276 0.77 -6.42 -12.59
C LYS A 276 0.73 -5.26 -13.59
N ILE A 277 0.53 -4.05 -13.09
CA ILE A 277 0.33 -2.85 -13.90
C ILE A 277 1.56 -1.93 -14.01
N ASN A 278 2.60 -2.15 -13.19
CA ASN A 278 3.88 -1.45 -13.32
C ASN A 278 4.86 -2.25 -14.20
N TRP A 279 5.96 -1.58 -14.59
CA TRP A 279 6.98 -2.19 -15.44
C TRP A 279 7.82 -3.22 -14.70
N PRO A 280 8.19 -4.34 -15.35
CA PRO A 280 9.23 -5.21 -14.83
C PRO A 280 10.59 -4.54 -14.99
N GLU A 281 11.43 -4.60 -13.97
CA GLU A 281 12.82 -4.18 -14.09
C GLU A 281 13.55 -5.12 -15.08
N ASN A 282 14.15 -4.57 -16.13
CA ASN A 282 14.84 -5.34 -17.17
C ASN A 282 14.07 -6.58 -17.71
N GLY A 283 12.74 -6.49 -17.76
CA GLY A 283 11.88 -7.60 -18.19
C GLY A 283 11.67 -8.70 -17.13
N VAL A 284 12.27 -8.58 -15.94
CA VAL A 284 12.11 -9.56 -14.88
C VAL A 284 10.87 -9.25 -14.05
N ASN A 285 10.00 -10.23 -13.93
CA ASN A 285 8.88 -10.22 -13.00
C ASN A 285 9.19 -11.21 -11.86
N ARG A 286 9.83 -10.71 -10.79
CA ARG A 286 10.31 -11.51 -9.67
C ARG A 286 9.15 -12.03 -8.81
N GLU A 287 9.34 -13.19 -8.23
CA GLU A 287 8.52 -13.68 -7.13
C GLU A 287 8.90 -13.00 -5.81
N VAL A 288 7.93 -12.78 -4.94
CA VAL A 288 8.10 -12.08 -3.64
C VAL A 288 7.63 -12.96 -2.49
N SER A 289 8.02 -12.62 -1.27
CA SER A 289 7.64 -13.33 -0.06
C SER A 289 6.29 -12.90 0.50
N ASP A 290 5.87 -11.66 0.23
CA ASP A 290 4.63 -11.10 0.72
C ASP A 290 4.15 -9.90 -0.11
N ILE A 291 2.93 -9.50 0.12
CA ILE A 291 2.32 -8.29 -0.42
C ILE A 291 1.62 -7.48 0.67
N VAL A 292 1.52 -6.17 0.43
CA VAL A 292 0.55 -5.28 1.07
C VAL A 292 -0.60 -5.08 0.11
N TYR A 293 -1.84 -5.17 0.57
CA TYR A 293 -2.98 -5.04 -0.32
C TYR A 293 -4.18 -4.36 0.33
N PHE A 294 -5.03 -3.83 -0.53
CA PHE A 294 -6.32 -3.27 -0.17
C PHE A 294 -7.43 -4.18 -0.69
N ALA A 295 -8.37 -4.53 0.18
CA ALA A 295 -9.49 -5.40 -0.13
C ALA A 295 -10.81 -4.63 -0.13
N SER A 296 -11.77 -5.07 -0.94
CA SER A 296 -13.16 -4.63 -0.78
C SER A 296 -13.77 -5.22 0.49
N ALA A 297 -14.59 -4.43 1.17
CA ALA A 297 -15.44 -4.83 2.28
C ALA A 297 -16.93 -4.75 1.91
N TRP A 298 -17.24 -4.57 0.61
CA TRP A 298 -18.61 -4.50 0.11
C TRP A 298 -19.18 -5.90 -0.11
N GLN A 299 -20.15 -6.27 0.71
CA GLN A 299 -20.90 -7.51 0.57
C GLN A 299 -22.26 -7.20 -0.09
N LYS A 300 -22.47 -7.78 -1.25
CA LYS A 300 -23.76 -7.74 -1.94
C LYS A 300 -24.70 -8.77 -1.32
N GLU A 301 -25.96 -8.38 -1.08
CA GLU A 301 -27.02 -9.32 -0.72
C GLU A 301 -27.35 -10.32 -1.84
#